data_8fffcdc9e2bacbf3107ed97319dd688d
#
_entry.id   8fffcdc9e2bacbf3107ed97319dd688d
#
_cell.length_a   1.000
_cell.length_b   1.000
_cell.length_c   1.000
_cell.angle_alpha   90.00
_cell.angle_beta   90.00
_cell.angle_gamma   90.00
#
_symmetry.space_group_name_H-M   'P 1'
#
loop_
_entity.id
_entity.type
_entity.pdbx_description
1 polymer ?
#
loop_
_entity_poly.entity_id
_entity_poly.type
_entity_poly.pdbx_seq_one_letter_code
_entity_poly.pdbx_strand_id
1 'polypeptide(L)'
;MKVMVIGGGGREHAIIKKLRESSEITELYALQGSCGIASDAVCVDIGAKDIAAQVKFAVENKIDYAVVAPDDPLCLGAVDELTAAGIPCFGPDKRAAIIEGSKVFSKNLMKKYGIPTAAYEVFDDESAALAYLETAPVPTVIKADGLALGKGVIIAETREDAKAAVRSMMSDRVFGESGARVVIEEFLSGPEVSVLSFTDGETLIPMVSSMDHKRALDGDKGLNTGGMGTVAPNPYYTADIAERCMKEIFIPTIKAMKAEGRTFKGCLYFGLMLTESGPKVIEYNCRFGDPETQVVLPLLESDLFTVMRAVTDGTLSKTEVKFKNASAACVIMASSGYPQKYESGFELEIDPAVKSSVYIAGAKLSGDKLLTAGGRVLGVTAVEPTLEGTIAAAYEKVKKISFKNAYYRKDIGTRALKAREGK
;
A
#
# COMPACT_ATOMS: atom_id res chain seq x y z
N MET A 1 -26.40 5.09 4.82
CA MET A 1 -25.61 4.50 5.92
C MET A 1 -24.57 5.52 6.38
N LYS A 2 -24.22 5.51 7.66
CA LYS A 2 -23.10 6.26 8.24
C LYS A 2 -21.85 5.39 8.18
N VAL A 3 -20.84 5.84 7.45
CA VAL A 3 -19.59 5.08 7.26
C VAL A 3 -18.42 5.86 7.83
N MET A 4 -17.50 5.18 8.49
CA MET A 4 -16.25 5.79 8.94
C MET A 4 -15.04 5.11 8.28
N VAL A 5 -14.02 5.91 7.95
CA VAL A 5 -12.73 5.46 7.45
C VAL A 5 -11.65 5.84 8.45
N ILE A 6 -10.83 4.90 8.89
CA ILE A 6 -9.72 5.15 9.79
C ILE A 6 -8.49 5.50 8.95
N GLY A 7 -7.80 6.60 9.30
CA GLY A 7 -6.60 7.09 8.65
C GLY A 7 -6.79 8.46 7.98
N GLY A 8 -5.70 9.03 7.46
CA GLY A 8 -5.71 10.41 6.94
C GLY A 8 -4.71 10.68 5.82
N GLY A 9 -4.11 9.64 5.23
CA GLY A 9 -3.14 9.75 4.14
C GLY A 9 -3.74 9.83 2.74
N GLY A 10 -2.89 9.76 1.72
CA GLY A 10 -3.31 9.79 0.31
C GLY A 10 -4.17 8.60 -0.08
N ARG A 11 -3.87 7.42 0.43
CA ARG A 11 -4.67 6.20 0.29
C ARG A 11 -6.09 6.39 0.84
N GLU A 12 -6.21 6.86 2.07
CA GLU A 12 -7.49 7.11 2.71
C GLU A 12 -8.29 8.16 1.97
N HIS A 13 -7.65 9.22 1.46
CA HIS A 13 -8.30 10.22 0.63
C HIS A 13 -8.86 9.61 -0.67
N ALA A 14 -8.12 8.68 -1.31
CA ALA A 14 -8.60 8.00 -2.51
C ALA A 14 -9.80 7.06 -2.19
N ILE A 15 -9.74 6.33 -1.08
CA ILE A 15 -10.84 5.48 -0.60
C ILE A 15 -12.09 6.35 -0.33
N ILE A 16 -11.94 7.45 0.39
CA ILE A 16 -13.05 8.36 0.74
C ILE A 16 -13.69 8.96 -0.51
N LYS A 17 -12.88 9.46 -1.46
CA LYS A 17 -13.42 9.97 -2.74
C LYS A 17 -14.23 8.90 -3.47
N LYS A 18 -13.76 7.66 -3.49
CA LYS A 18 -14.47 6.57 -4.15
C LYS A 18 -15.74 6.15 -3.40
N LEU A 19 -15.73 6.15 -2.07
CA LEU A 19 -16.91 5.88 -1.25
C LEU A 19 -17.99 6.97 -1.40
N ARG A 20 -17.59 8.23 -1.64
CA ARG A 20 -18.52 9.33 -1.93
C ARG A 20 -19.36 9.13 -3.18
N GLU A 21 -18.95 8.28 -4.10
CA GLU A 21 -19.72 7.95 -5.31
C GLU A 21 -20.93 7.05 -4.98
N SER A 22 -20.93 6.37 -3.82
CA SER A 22 -22.02 5.46 -3.43
C SER A 22 -23.26 6.21 -2.94
N SER A 23 -24.40 5.89 -3.53
CA SER A 23 -25.70 6.42 -3.10
C SER A 23 -26.19 5.84 -1.76
N GLU A 24 -25.59 4.77 -1.27
CA GLU A 24 -25.96 4.15 0.00
C GLU A 24 -25.35 4.90 1.20
N ILE A 25 -24.31 5.71 1.00
CA ILE A 25 -23.63 6.44 2.06
C ILE A 25 -24.25 7.82 2.24
N THR A 26 -24.86 8.06 3.40
CA THR A 26 -25.49 9.32 3.76
C THR A 26 -24.54 10.24 4.53
N GLU A 27 -23.69 9.68 5.38
CA GLU A 27 -22.69 10.41 6.16
C GLU A 27 -21.35 9.65 6.10
N LEU A 28 -20.27 10.38 5.86
CA LEU A 28 -18.93 9.82 5.78
C LEU A 28 -17.99 10.54 6.74
N TYR A 29 -17.34 9.78 7.62
CA TYR A 29 -16.41 10.26 8.62
C TYR A 29 -14.99 9.76 8.33
N ALA A 30 -13.99 10.56 8.65
CA ALA A 30 -12.59 10.19 8.59
C ALA A 30 -11.95 10.39 9.97
N LEU A 31 -11.52 9.29 10.60
CA LEU A 31 -10.86 9.30 11.91
C LEU A 31 -9.38 9.46 11.74
N GLN A 32 -8.82 10.49 12.37
CA GLN A 32 -7.68 11.28 12.06
C GLN A 32 -7.96 12.25 10.89
N GLY A 33 -8.39 11.76 9.73
CA GLY A 33 -8.68 12.61 8.57
C GLY A 33 -7.46 13.45 8.14
N SER A 34 -7.69 14.38 7.24
CA SER A 34 -6.70 15.40 6.84
C SER A 34 -7.42 16.59 6.19
N CYS A 35 -6.72 17.70 6.00
CA CYS A 35 -7.25 18.87 5.31
C CYS A 35 -7.72 18.57 3.88
N GLY A 36 -7.14 17.59 3.21
CA GLY A 36 -7.59 17.12 1.89
C GLY A 36 -8.90 16.37 1.96
N ILE A 37 -9.07 15.55 2.98
CA ILE A 37 -10.26 14.74 3.21
C ILE A 37 -11.45 15.58 3.68
N ALA A 38 -11.20 16.71 4.35
CA ALA A 38 -12.24 17.56 4.92
C ALA A 38 -13.27 18.11 3.90
N SER A 39 -12.95 18.10 2.59
CA SER A 39 -13.92 18.43 1.55
C SER A 39 -14.87 17.29 1.20
N ASP A 40 -14.54 16.06 1.58
CA ASP A 40 -15.23 14.84 1.18
C ASP A 40 -15.86 14.08 2.36
N ALA A 41 -15.37 14.29 3.58
CA ALA A 41 -15.85 13.63 4.80
C ALA A 41 -15.71 14.54 6.03
N VAL A 42 -16.45 14.22 7.07
CA VAL A 42 -16.31 14.88 8.38
C VAL A 42 -15.05 14.32 9.06
N CYS A 43 -14.02 15.14 9.19
CA CYS A 43 -12.78 14.75 9.88
C CYS A 43 -12.97 14.82 11.40
N VAL A 44 -12.57 13.77 12.09
CA VAL A 44 -12.60 13.65 13.55
C VAL A 44 -11.20 13.43 14.06
N ASP A 45 -10.74 14.24 15.01
CA ASP A 45 -9.38 14.16 15.57
C ASP A 45 -9.24 12.97 16.53
N ILE A 46 -9.24 11.77 15.96
CA ILE A 46 -8.97 10.49 16.65
C ILE A 46 -7.86 9.79 15.91
N GLY A 47 -6.73 9.55 16.59
CA GLY A 47 -5.55 8.93 16.00
C GLY A 47 -5.83 7.51 15.48
N ALA A 48 -5.12 7.11 14.40
CA ALA A 48 -5.31 5.79 13.79
C ALA A 48 -4.99 4.61 14.73
N LYS A 49 -4.20 4.83 15.78
CA LYS A 49 -3.84 3.82 16.81
C LYS A 49 -4.71 3.86 18.06
N ASP A 50 -5.57 4.85 18.20
CA ASP A 50 -6.46 4.99 19.37
C ASP A 50 -7.75 4.20 19.16
N ILE A 51 -7.65 2.89 19.23
CA ILE A 51 -8.75 1.96 18.96
C ILE A 51 -9.92 2.19 19.93
N ALA A 52 -9.62 2.45 21.20
CA ALA A 52 -10.66 2.68 22.21
C ALA A 52 -11.52 3.91 21.88
N ALA A 53 -10.88 5.02 21.46
CA ALA A 53 -11.60 6.22 21.04
C ALA A 53 -12.37 5.98 19.72
N GLN A 54 -11.82 5.18 18.79
CA GLN A 54 -12.51 4.81 17.54
C GLN A 54 -13.79 4.04 17.81
N VAL A 55 -13.74 3.02 18.67
CA VAL A 55 -14.90 2.21 19.07
C VAL A 55 -15.95 3.09 19.77
N LYS A 56 -15.51 3.91 20.74
CA LYS A 56 -16.40 4.85 21.43
C LYS A 56 -17.12 5.78 20.46
N PHE A 57 -16.38 6.40 19.54
CA PHE A 57 -16.94 7.27 18.51
C PHE A 57 -17.97 6.52 17.64
N ALA A 58 -17.64 5.29 17.20
CA ALA A 58 -18.51 4.49 16.36
C ALA A 58 -19.87 4.20 17.04
N VAL A 59 -19.83 3.81 18.32
CA VAL A 59 -21.04 3.51 19.10
C VAL A 59 -21.86 4.77 19.35
N GLU A 60 -21.24 5.86 19.83
CA GLU A 60 -21.93 7.11 20.17
C GLU A 60 -22.59 7.77 18.94
N ASN A 61 -21.95 7.67 17.77
CA ASN A 61 -22.45 8.27 16.53
C ASN A 61 -23.28 7.30 15.68
N LYS A 62 -23.50 6.07 16.16
CA LYS A 62 -24.27 5.03 15.45
C LYS A 62 -23.72 4.78 14.04
N ILE A 63 -22.43 4.53 13.96
CA ILE A 63 -21.77 4.18 12.70
C ILE A 63 -22.28 2.80 12.24
N ASP A 64 -22.72 2.71 11.00
CA ASP A 64 -23.22 1.46 10.40
C ASP A 64 -22.11 0.58 9.84
N TYR A 65 -20.96 1.16 9.45
CA TYR A 65 -19.88 0.43 8.81
C TYR A 65 -18.53 1.15 8.96
N ALA A 66 -17.46 0.40 9.13
CA ALA A 66 -16.10 0.92 9.24
C ALA A 66 -15.16 0.39 8.17
N VAL A 67 -14.23 1.24 7.70
CA VAL A 67 -13.11 0.86 6.82
C VAL A 67 -11.81 1.13 7.57
N VAL A 68 -11.07 0.06 7.89
CA VAL A 68 -9.76 0.17 8.55
C VAL A 68 -8.69 0.15 7.46
N ALA A 69 -8.18 1.33 7.09
CA ALA A 69 -7.32 1.48 5.93
C ALA A 69 -5.81 1.31 6.22
N PRO A 70 -5.22 1.78 7.35
CA PRO A 70 -3.80 1.62 7.64
C PRO A 70 -3.46 0.25 8.25
N ASP A 71 -2.20 -0.15 8.09
CA ASP A 71 -1.62 -1.38 8.64
C ASP A 71 -1.57 -1.43 10.18
N ASP A 72 -1.12 -0.34 10.82
CA ASP A 72 -0.99 -0.26 12.29
C ASP A 72 -2.31 -0.65 13.02
N PRO A 73 -3.47 0.01 12.78
CA PRO A 73 -4.71 -0.35 13.47
C PRO A 73 -5.19 -1.75 13.13
N LEU A 74 -4.95 -2.28 11.93
CA LEU A 74 -5.27 -3.66 11.58
C LEU A 74 -4.46 -4.64 12.43
N CYS A 75 -3.15 -4.43 12.53
CA CYS A 75 -2.26 -5.27 13.35
C CYS A 75 -2.53 -5.12 14.86
N LEU A 76 -3.05 -3.98 15.30
CA LEU A 76 -3.45 -3.75 16.68
C LEU A 76 -4.82 -4.35 17.04
N GLY A 77 -5.66 -4.69 16.05
CA GLY A 77 -6.95 -5.35 16.27
C GLY A 77 -8.17 -4.41 16.22
N ALA A 78 -8.08 -3.29 15.50
CA ALA A 78 -9.20 -2.37 15.37
C ALA A 78 -10.46 -3.03 14.79
N VAL A 79 -10.30 -3.96 13.82
CA VAL A 79 -11.42 -4.73 13.25
C VAL A 79 -12.08 -5.61 14.30
N ASP A 80 -11.27 -6.26 15.15
CA ASP A 80 -11.76 -7.14 16.22
C ASP A 80 -12.62 -6.35 17.22
N GLU A 81 -12.11 -5.23 17.71
CA GLU A 81 -12.79 -4.39 18.71
C GLU A 81 -14.07 -3.73 18.17
N LEU A 82 -14.02 -3.22 16.92
CA LEU A 82 -15.20 -2.64 16.27
C LEU A 82 -16.27 -3.70 16.02
N THR A 83 -15.88 -4.88 15.55
CA THR A 83 -16.80 -6.01 15.30
C THR A 83 -17.43 -6.49 16.62
N ALA A 84 -16.66 -6.57 17.70
CA ALA A 84 -17.17 -6.90 19.03
C ALA A 84 -18.19 -5.87 19.55
N ALA A 85 -18.03 -4.61 19.14
CA ALA A 85 -18.99 -3.53 19.43
C ALA A 85 -20.21 -3.52 18.47
N GLY A 86 -20.30 -4.49 17.54
CA GLY A 86 -21.42 -4.62 16.59
C GLY A 86 -21.27 -3.78 15.32
N ILE A 87 -20.09 -3.24 15.03
CA ILE A 87 -19.82 -2.44 13.83
C ILE A 87 -19.14 -3.33 12.76
N PRO A 88 -19.81 -3.66 11.64
CA PRO A 88 -19.20 -4.41 10.54
C PRO A 88 -18.02 -3.62 9.95
N CYS A 89 -16.92 -4.34 9.59
CA CYS A 89 -15.70 -3.70 9.15
C CYS A 89 -15.19 -4.28 7.83
N PHE A 90 -14.62 -3.42 6.98
CA PHE A 90 -13.72 -3.82 5.90
C PHE A 90 -12.27 -3.79 6.41
N GLY A 91 -11.63 -4.94 6.39
CA GLY A 91 -10.26 -5.18 6.81
C GLY A 91 -10.12 -6.53 7.49
N PRO A 92 -8.90 -7.12 7.50
CA PRO A 92 -8.65 -8.36 8.23
C PRO A 92 -8.68 -8.14 9.75
N ASP A 93 -9.03 -9.18 10.47
CA ASP A 93 -8.83 -9.23 11.92
C ASP A 93 -7.32 -9.24 12.26
N LYS A 94 -6.98 -9.05 13.53
CA LYS A 94 -5.61 -9.04 14.02
C LYS A 94 -4.85 -10.32 13.68
N ARG A 95 -5.54 -11.46 13.70
CA ARG A 95 -4.93 -12.77 13.42
C ARG A 95 -4.54 -12.91 11.96
N ALA A 96 -5.34 -12.36 11.05
CA ALA A 96 -5.07 -12.38 9.62
C ALA A 96 -4.11 -11.26 9.19
N ALA A 97 -4.15 -10.09 9.83
CA ALA A 97 -3.25 -8.97 9.58
C ALA A 97 -1.76 -9.31 9.81
N ILE A 98 -1.46 -10.38 10.54
CA ILE A 98 -0.09 -10.87 10.74
C ILE A 98 0.65 -11.17 9.43
N ILE A 99 -0.07 -11.39 8.33
CA ILE A 99 0.57 -11.64 7.01
C ILE A 99 1.41 -10.44 6.54
N GLU A 100 1.10 -9.21 6.96
CA GLU A 100 1.95 -8.02 6.85
C GLU A 100 2.72 -7.77 8.13
N GLY A 101 2.08 -7.98 9.28
CA GLY A 101 2.64 -7.69 10.60
C GLY A 101 3.88 -8.51 10.97
N SER A 102 4.13 -9.66 10.31
CA SER A 102 5.35 -10.46 10.49
C SER A 102 5.82 -11.04 9.16
N LYS A 103 6.99 -10.60 8.72
CA LYS A 103 7.65 -11.14 7.52
C LYS A 103 8.07 -12.60 7.72
N VAL A 104 8.47 -12.95 8.93
CA VAL A 104 8.78 -14.33 9.32
C VAL A 104 7.56 -15.22 9.17
N PHE A 105 6.39 -14.78 9.65
CA PHE A 105 5.15 -15.53 9.47
C PHE A 105 4.83 -15.72 7.99
N SER A 106 4.85 -14.67 7.19
CA SER A 106 4.51 -14.76 5.76
C SER A 106 5.48 -15.65 4.98
N LYS A 107 6.79 -15.60 5.28
CA LYS A 107 7.79 -16.47 4.69
C LYS A 107 7.57 -17.93 5.06
N ASN A 108 7.34 -18.22 6.34
CA ASN A 108 7.05 -19.57 6.80
C ASN A 108 5.74 -20.12 6.21
N LEU A 109 4.71 -19.28 6.07
CA LEU A 109 3.47 -19.63 5.40
C LEU A 109 3.74 -20.03 3.94
N MET A 110 4.46 -19.19 3.19
CA MET A 110 4.79 -19.47 1.80
C MET A 110 5.59 -20.77 1.64
N LYS A 111 6.61 -21.00 2.49
CA LYS A 111 7.41 -22.22 2.49
C LYS A 111 6.55 -23.46 2.78
N LYS A 112 5.70 -23.38 3.82
CA LYS A 112 4.82 -24.49 4.25
C LYS A 112 3.83 -24.92 3.17
N TYR A 113 3.29 -23.96 2.42
CA TYR A 113 2.24 -24.20 1.42
C TYR A 113 2.75 -24.17 -0.02
N GLY A 114 4.06 -24.10 -0.24
CA GLY A 114 4.66 -24.16 -1.56
C GLY A 114 4.37 -22.93 -2.43
N ILE A 115 4.13 -21.77 -1.82
CA ILE A 115 3.88 -20.51 -2.54
C ILE A 115 5.24 -19.92 -2.98
N PRO A 116 5.42 -19.60 -4.28
CA PRO A 116 6.68 -19.12 -4.80
C PRO A 116 7.14 -17.80 -4.14
N THR A 117 8.34 -17.80 -3.56
CA THR A 117 8.99 -16.63 -2.97
C THR A 117 10.50 -16.79 -3.03
N ALA A 118 11.27 -15.76 -2.69
CA ALA A 118 12.73 -15.81 -2.55
C ALA A 118 13.14 -16.84 -1.50
N ALA A 119 14.24 -17.55 -1.73
CA ALA A 119 14.90 -18.34 -0.69
C ALA A 119 15.25 -17.42 0.49
N TYR A 120 15.16 -17.92 1.71
CA TYR A 120 15.35 -17.10 2.90
C TYR A 120 15.80 -17.91 4.11
N GLU A 121 16.44 -17.22 5.04
CA GLU A 121 16.72 -17.69 6.39
C GLU A 121 16.30 -16.65 7.41
N VAL A 122 15.95 -17.10 8.61
CA VAL A 122 15.47 -16.25 9.71
C VAL A 122 16.45 -16.32 10.87
N PHE A 123 16.79 -15.16 11.43
CA PHE A 123 17.71 -15.04 12.55
C PHE A 123 17.12 -14.18 13.67
N ASP A 124 17.16 -14.70 14.88
CA ASP A 124 16.87 -14.01 16.14
C ASP A 124 18.14 -13.74 16.96
N ASP A 125 19.31 -14.22 16.48
CA ASP A 125 20.64 -13.98 17.02
C ASP A 125 21.51 -13.29 15.95
N GLU A 126 22.12 -12.15 16.32
CA GLU A 126 22.97 -11.37 15.43
C GLU A 126 24.22 -12.14 14.99
N SER A 127 24.85 -12.87 15.92
CA SER A 127 26.07 -13.61 15.62
C SER A 127 25.83 -14.71 14.60
N ALA A 128 24.69 -15.41 14.70
CA ALA A 128 24.27 -16.42 13.72
C ALA A 128 23.97 -15.77 12.35
N ALA A 129 23.31 -14.61 12.33
CA ALA A 129 23.06 -13.88 11.08
C ALA A 129 24.36 -13.42 10.42
N LEU A 130 25.30 -12.88 11.18
CA LEU A 130 26.61 -12.48 10.67
C LEU A 130 27.43 -13.66 10.16
N ALA A 131 27.40 -14.81 10.85
CA ALA A 131 28.07 -16.04 10.40
C ALA A 131 27.48 -16.57 9.09
N TYR A 132 26.15 -16.56 8.94
CA TYR A 132 25.50 -16.93 7.69
C TYR A 132 25.92 -16.04 6.51
N LEU A 133 26.07 -14.73 6.74
CA LEU A 133 26.49 -13.77 5.70
C LEU A 133 27.93 -13.99 5.22
N GLU A 134 28.77 -14.76 5.90
CA GLU A 134 30.12 -15.09 5.39
C GLU A 134 30.07 -15.91 4.11
N THR A 135 29.01 -16.72 3.93
CA THR A 135 28.86 -17.60 2.75
C THR A 135 27.66 -17.26 1.89
N ALA A 136 26.76 -16.40 2.35
CA ALA A 136 25.58 -15.98 1.61
C ALA A 136 25.96 -15.27 0.29
N PRO A 137 25.18 -15.48 -0.79
CA PRO A 137 25.39 -14.75 -2.04
C PRO A 137 25.11 -13.27 -1.85
N VAL A 138 25.75 -12.42 -2.68
CA VAL A 138 25.45 -11.00 -2.79
C VAL A 138 25.14 -10.68 -4.26
N PRO A 139 24.22 -9.73 -4.55
CA PRO A 139 23.43 -8.98 -3.58
C PRO A 139 22.47 -9.85 -2.77
N THR A 140 22.13 -9.40 -1.56
CA THR A 140 21.16 -10.06 -0.69
C THR A 140 20.19 -9.03 -0.08
N VAL A 141 19.05 -9.48 0.42
CA VAL A 141 18.03 -8.57 0.99
C VAL A 141 17.87 -8.86 2.47
N ILE A 142 18.09 -7.84 3.30
CA ILE A 142 17.91 -7.91 4.74
C ILE A 142 16.60 -7.21 5.10
N LYS A 143 15.70 -7.92 5.80
CA LYS A 143 14.39 -7.39 6.20
C LYS A 143 14.20 -7.49 7.71
N ALA A 144 13.83 -6.41 8.37
CA ALA A 144 13.35 -6.44 9.74
C ALA A 144 11.98 -7.14 9.80
N ASP A 145 11.74 -7.98 10.81
CA ASP A 145 10.44 -8.61 11.05
C ASP A 145 9.47 -7.58 11.67
N GLY A 146 8.28 -7.44 11.11
CA GLY A 146 7.27 -6.48 11.58
C GLY A 146 7.12 -5.24 10.72
N LEU A 147 6.24 -4.35 11.18
CA LEU A 147 5.97 -3.08 10.51
C LEU A 147 7.14 -2.12 10.70
N ALA A 148 7.69 -1.62 9.61
CA ALA A 148 8.81 -0.67 9.60
C ALA A 148 8.57 0.48 8.59
N LEU A 149 7.32 0.81 8.31
CA LEU A 149 6.91 1.91 7.42
C LEU A 149 7.59 1.87 6.04
N GLY A 150 7.80 0.65 5.49
CA GLY A 150 8.48 0.45 4.21
C GLY A 150 10.00 0.69 4.23
N LYS A 151 10.59 1.00 5.39
CA LYS A 151 12.02 1.30 5.54
C LYS A 151 12.84 0.12 6.08
N GLY A 152 12.20 -0.93 6.57
CA GLY A 152 12.84 -2.11 7.15
C GLY A 152 13.38 -3.12 6.13
N VAL A 153 13.65 -2.68 4.88
CA VAL A 153 14.18 -3.52 3.80
C VAL A 153 15.44 -2.86 3.24
N ILE A 154 16.55 -3.56 3.31
CA ILE A 154 17.85 -3.11 2.80
C ILE A 154 18.35 -4.12 1.77
N ILE A 155 18.59 -3.66 0.55
CA ILE A 155 19.30 -4.43 -0.49
C ILE A 155 20.78 -4.16 -0.28
N ALA A 156 21.53 -5.20 0.07
CA ALA A 156 22.95 -5.13 0.33
C ALA A 156 23.72 -5.65 -0.90
N GLU A 157 24.45 -4.76 -1.55
CA GLU A 157 25.24 -5.07 -2.74
C GLU A 157 26.55 -5.79 -2.37
N THR A 158 27.07 -5.53 -1.16
CA THR A 158 28.27 -6.14 -0.64
C THR A 158 27.99 -6.89 0.67
N ARG A 159 28.92 -7.78 1.05
CA ARG A 159 28.83 -8.50 2.33
C ARG A 159 28.94 -7.55 3.52
N GLU A 160 29.76 -6.53 3.42
CA GLU A 160 29.94 -5.48 4.42
C GLU A 160 28.65 -4.69 4.62
N ASP A 161 27.95 -4.32 3.54
CA ASP A 161 26.65 -3.66 3.61
C ASP A 161 25.61 -4.56 4.29
N ALA A 162 25.61 -5.87 3.96
CA ALA A 162 24.71 -6.84 4.58
C ALA A 162 24.94 -6.96 6.10
N LYS A 163 26.20 -7.06 6.53
CA LYS A 163 26.57 -7.09 7.95
C LYS A 163 26.21 -5.78 8.66
N ALA A 164 26.43 -4.63 8.02
CA ALA A 164 26.03 -3.35 8.56
C ALA A 164 24.51 -3.24 8.73
N ALA A 165 23.73 -3.73 7.75
CA ALA A 165 22.27 -3.77 7.82
C ALA A 165 21.78 -4.64 8.98
N VAL A 166 22.33 -5.85 9.17
CA VAL A 166 21.98 -6.74 10.30
C VAL A 166 22.27 -6.05 11.64
N ARG A 167 23.46 -5.45 11.82
CA ARG A 167 23.79 -4.73 13.07
C ARG A 167 22.87 -3.55 13.33
N SER A 168 22.60 -2.74 12.31
CA SER A 168 21.68 -1.60 12.42
C SER A 168 20.28 -2.03 12.85
N MET A 169 19.77 -3.17 12.34
CA MET A 169 18.45 -3.67 12.70
C MET A 169 18.44 -4.31 14.09
N MET A 170 19.37 -5.22 14.38
CA MET A 170 19.33 -6.06 15.58
C MET A 170 19.98 -5.40 16.81
N SER A 171 21.18 -4.82 16.66
CA SER A 171 21.91 -4.18 17.78
C SER A 171 21.47 -2.74 18.01
N ASP A 172 21.49 -1.90 16.96
CA ASP A 172 21.14 -0.48 17.07
C ASP A 172 19.61 -0.27 17.18
N ARG A 173 18.83 -1.30 16.89
CA ARG A 173 17.36 -1.33 16.97
C ARG A 173 16.68 -0.14 16.31
N VAL A 174 17.19 0.28 15.15
CA VAL A 174 16.65 1.45 14.41
C VAL A 174 15.17 1.32 14.06
N PHE A 175 14.62 0.08 14.10
CA PHE A 175 13.20 -0.25 13.91
C PHE A 175 12.53 -0.77 15.19
N GLY A 176 13.13 -0.52 16.38
CA GLY A 176 12.60 -0.99 17.66
C GLY A 176 12.46 -2.51 17.71
N GLU A 177 11.35 -3.01 18.26
CA GLU A 177 11.09 -4.45 18.37
C GLU A 177 10.96 -5.17 17.01
N SER A 178 10.60 -4.44 15.94
CA SER A 178 10.57 -5.01 14.57
C SER A 178 11.94 -5.45 14.08
N GLY A 179 13.02 -4.90 14.63
CA GLY A 179 14.40 -5.27 14.32
C GLY A 179 14.96 -6.43 15.16
N ALA A 180 14.22 -6.94 16.15
CA ALA A 180 14.69 -8.03 17.01
C ALA A 180 14.93 -9.34 16.24
N ARG A 181 14.25 -9.54 15.11
CA ARG A 181 14.49 -10.62 14.16
C ARG A 181 14.70 -10.07 12.76
N VAL A 182 15.54 -10.74 12.00
CA VAL A 182 15.78 -10.40 10.60
C VAL A 182 15.52 -11.60 9.69
N VAL A 183 15.04 -11.30 8.49
CA VAL A 183 14.95 -12.25 7.38
C VAL A 183 16.00 -11.88 6.36
N ILE A 184 16.88 -12.81 6.01
CA ILE A 184 17.89 -12.66 4.97
C ILE A 184 17.39 -13.43 3.76
N GLU A 185 17.22 -12.74 2.63
CA GLU A 185 16.60 -13.29 1.43
C GLU A 185 17.53 -13.25 0.23
N GLU A 186 17.36 -14.20 -0.66
CA GLU A 186 17.84 -14.15 -2.04
C GLU A 186 17.40 -12.85 -2.71
N PHE A 187 18.31 -12.17 -3.39
CA PHE A 187 17.96 -11.04 -4.24
C PHE A 187 17.27 -11.53 -5.52
N LEU A 188 16.02 -11.12 -5.71
CA LEU A 188 15.27 -11.43 -6.93
C LEU A 188 15.47 -10.34 -7.97
N SER A 189 15.61 -10.73 -9.23
CA SER A 189 15.72 -9.82 -10.37
C SER A 189 14.54 -9.97 -11.31
N GLY A 190 14.02 -8.87 -11.80
CA GLY A 190 12.91 -8.81 -12.73
C GLY A 190 12.05 -7.55 -12.56
N PRO A 191 10.98 -7.38 -13.35
CA PRO A 191 9.99 -6.35 -13.13
C PRO A 191 9.16 -6.59 -11.86
N GLU A 192 8.97 -5.54 -11.05
CA GLU A 192 8.04 -5.57 -9.92
C GLU A 192 6.61 -5.32 -10.39
N VAL A 193 5.67 -6.01 -9.78
CA VAL A 193 4.22 -5.86 -10.01
C VAL A 193 3.49 -5.82 -8.68
N SER A 194 2.60 -4.86 -8.54
CA SER A 194 1.66 -4.78 -7.43
C SER A 194 0.28 -5.23 -7.89
N VAL A 195 -0.31 -6.21 -7.20
CA VAL A 195 -1.69 -6.64 -7.43
C VAL A 195 -2.46 -6.58 -6.12
N LEU A 196 -3.39 -5.64 -6.03
CA LEU A 196 -4.34 -5.57 -4.94
C LEU A 196 -5.51 -6.50 -5.26
N SER A 197 -6.09 -7.14 -4.25
CA SER A 197 -7.20 -8.06 -4.46
C SER A 197 -8.25 -7.91 -3.37
N PHE A 198 -9.51 -7.89 -3.73
CA PHE A 198 -10.60 -8.10 -2.77
C PHE A 198 -10.70 -9.57 -2.43
N THR A 199 -10.89 -9.90 -1.16
CA THR A 199 -11.18 -11.28 -0.75
C THR A 199 -12.06 -11.34 0.49
N ASP A 200 -12.98 -12.29 0.50
CA ASP A 200 -13.82 -12.65 1.66
C ASP A 200 -13.29 -13.91 2.39
N GLY A 201 -12.10 -14.38 1.99
CA GLY A 201 -11.47 -15.60 2.50
C GLY A 201 -11.77 -16.88 1.73
N GLU A 202 -12.75 -16.85 0.84
CA GLU A 202 -13.10 -17.95 -0.08
C GLU A 202 -12.90 -17.54 -1.53
N THR A 203 -13.41 -16.37 -1.88
CA THR A 203 -13.31 -15.75 -3.20
C THR A 203 -12.21 -14.70 -3.18
N LEU A 204 -11.43 -14.64 -4.26
CA LEU A 204 -10.44 -13.58 -4.47
C LEU A 204 -10.65 -12.98 -5.85
N ILE A 205 -10.77 -11.64 -5.90
CA ILE A 205 -10.94 -10.87 -7.13
C ILE A 205 -9.77 -9.88 -7.24
N PRO A 206 -8.80 -10.12 -8.13
CA PRO A 206 -7.70 -9.18 -8.36
C PRO A 206 -8.22 -7.88 -8.98
N MET A 207 -7.65 -6.78 -8.54
CA MET A 207 -7.82 -5.46 -9.16
C MET A 207 -6.85 -5.29 -10.33
N VAL A 208 -6.94 -4.16 -11.03
CA VAL A 208 -5.98 -3.82 -12.09
C VAL A 208 -4.57 -3.78 -11.50
N SER A 209 -3.62 -4.46 -12.17
CA SER A 209 -2.21 -4.48 -11.74
C SER A 209 -1.58 -3.09 -11.83
N SER A 210 -0.61 -2.80 -10.98
CA SER A 210 0.08 -1.52 -11.00
C SER A 210 1.60 -1.67 -10.93
N MET A 211 2.31 -0.62 -11.36
CA MET A 211 3.77 -0.49 -11.28
C MET A 211 4.12 0.70 -10.41
N ASP A 212 4.60 0.43 -9.20
CA ASP A 212 5.11 1.45 -8.29
C ASP A 212 6.56 1.84 -8.63
N HIS A 213 6.95 3.06 -8.25
CA HIS A 213 8.29 3.60 -8.39
C HIS A 213 8.83 3.92 -6.99
N LYS A 214 9.45 2.93 -6.36
CA LYS A 214 9.85 2.98 -4.93
C LYS A 214 11.07 3.88 -4.66
N ARG A 215 11.95 4.08 -5.64
CA ARG A 215 13.16 4.90 -5.44
C ARG A 215 12.85 6.38 -5.49
N ALA A 216 13.55 7.15 -4.63
CA ALA A 216 13.31 8.58 -4.47
C ALA A 216 13.62 9.41 -5.72
N LEU A 217 14.62 9.04 -6.51
CA LEU A 217 15.17 9.86 -7.59
C LEU A 217 14.90 9.23 -8.96
N ASP A 218 14.96 10.07 -10.01
CA ASP A 218 14.86 9.65 -11.40
C ASP A 218 15.87 8.54 -11.73
N GLY A 219 15.51 7.66 -12.65
CA GLY A 219 16.31 6.51 -13.06
C GLY A 219 16.42 5.42 -11.99
N ASP A 220 15.46 5.32 -11.11
CA ASP A 220 15.41 4.38 -9.98
C ASP A 220 16.65 4.47 -9.07
N LYS A 221 17.07 5.69 -8.78
CA LYS A 221 18.19 6.01 -7.91
C LYS A 221 17.73 6.50 -6.52
N GLY A 222 18.68 6.59 -5.60
CA GLY A 222 18.44 7.06 -4.24
C GLY A 222 17.83 5.98 -3.33
N LEU A 223 17.29 6.40 -2.20
CA LEU A 223 16.74 5.52 -1.17
C LEU A 223 15.35 5.00 -1.55
N ASN A 224 14.97 3.88 -0.97
CA ASN A 224 13.59 3.39 -1.01
C ASN A 224 12.66 4.36 -0.27
N THR A 225 11.45 4.49 -0.77
CA THR A 225 10.38 5.35 -0.23
C THR A 225 9.10 4.54 -0.10
N GLY A 226 8.02 5.18 0.34
CA GLY A 226 6.67 4.62 0.27
C GLY A 226 6.06 4.59 -1.14
N GLY A 227 6.81 4.99 -2.18
CA GLY A 227 6.36 5.14 -3.55
C GLY A 227 6.35 6.62 -3.99
N MET A 228 6.98 6.89 -5.13
CA MET A 228 7.07 8.23 -5.75
C MET A 228 6.09 8.41 -6.92
N GLY A 229 5.35 7.37 -7.23
CA GLY A 229 4.33 7.38 -8.26
C GLY A 229 4.07 5.97 -8.78
N THR A 230 2.93 5.80 -9.41
CA THR A 230 2.49 4.50 -9.90
C THR A 230 1.67 4.63 -11.17
N VAL A 231 1.68 3.60 -12.00
CA VAL A 231 0.86 3.50 -13.20
C VAL A 231 0.08 2.17 -13.20
N ALA A 232 -1.10 2.16 -13.78
CA ALA A 232 -1.97 1.00 -13.97
C ALA A 232 -2.63 1.05 -15.37
N PRO A 233 -2.73 -0.11 -16.08
CA PRO A 233 -2.19 -1.41 -15.73
C PRO A 233 -0.67 -1.50 -15.87
N ASN A 234 -0.06 -2.48 -15.19
CA ASN A 234 1.36 -2.81 -15.37
C ASN A 234 1.55 -3.65 -16.64
N PRO A 235 2.29 -3.19 -17.65
CA PRO A 235 2.41 -3.87 -18.94
C PRO A 235 3.17 -5.21 -18.87
N TYR A 236 3.96 -5.44 -17.84
CA TYR A 236 4.60 -6.74 -17.62
C TYR A 236 3.65 -7.81 -17.10
N TYR A 237 2.48 -7.42 -16.56
CA TYR A 237 1.49 -8.34 -16.02
C TYR A 237 0.52 -8.80 -17.12
N THR A 238 0.98 -9.75 -17.93
CA THR A 238 0.20 -10.32 -19.04
C THR A 238 -0.88 -11.28 -18.52
N ALA A 239 -1.82 -11.66 -19.39
CA ALA A 239 -2.87 -12.62 -19.05
C ALA A 239 -2.30 -13.96 -18.55
N ASP A 240 -1.25 -14.48 -19.20
CA ASP A 240 -0.60 -15.74 -18.80
C ASP A 240 0.05 -15.63 -17.41
N ILE A 241 0.68 -14.48 -17.11
CA ILE A 241 1.25 -14.22 -15.78
C ILE A 241 0.14 -14.09 -14.75
N ALA A 242 -0.97 -13.43 -15.09
CA ALA A 242 -2.12 -13.30 -14.20
C ALA A 242 -2.73 -14.68 -13.85
N GLU A 243 -2.88 -15.57 -14.83
CA GLU A 243 -3.35 -16.94 -14.63
C GLU A 243 -2.40 -17.73 -13.71
N ARG A 244 -1.07 -17.63 -13.96
CA ARG A 244 -0.07 -18.25 -13.09
C ARG A 244 -0.14 -17.71 -11.66
N CYS A 245 -0.20 -16.39 -11.48
CA CYS A 245 -0.34 -15.77 -10.16
C CYS A 245 -1.58 -16.25 -9.43
N MET A 246 -2.71 -16.34 -10.13
CA MET A 246 -3.95 -16.85 -9.56
C MET A 246 -3.79 -18.28 -9.05
N LYS A 247 -3.22 -19.16 -9.89
CA LYS A 247 -3.07 -20.60 -9.60
C LYS A 247 -1.99 -20.90 -8.58
N GLU A 248 -0.82 -20.23 -8.70
CA GLU A 248 0.39 -20.59 -7.94
C GLU A 248 0.55 -19.75 -6.66
N ILE A 249 -0.08 -18.55 -6.60
CA ILE A 249 0.12 -17.60 -5.50
C ILE A 249 -1.20 -17.21 -4.82
N PHE A 250 -2.15 -16.61 -5.54
CA PHE A 250 -3.28 -15.93 -4.90
C PHE A 250 -4.24 -16.91 -4.20
N ILE A 251 -4.73 -17.91 -4.93
CA ILE A 251 -5.62 -18.93 -4.34
C ILE A 251 -4.89 -19.77 -3.29
N PRO A 252 -3.64 -20.22 -3.49
CA PRO A 252 -2.88 -20.87 -2.42
C PRO A 252 -2.72 -20.02 -1.16
N THR A 253 -2.50 -18.70 -1.29
CA THR A 253 -2.35 -17.80 -0.13
C THR A 253 -3.63 -17.74 0.71
N ILE A 254 -4.80 -17.49 0.12
CA ILE A 254 -6.04 -17.40 0.91
C ILE A 254 -6.40 -18.75 1.55
N LYS A 255 -6.15 -19.86 0.83
CA LYS A 255 -6.34 -21.22 1.38
C LYS A 255 -5.38 -21.50 2.53
N ALA A 256 -4.11 -21.11 2.41
CA ALA A 256 -3.11 -21.25 3.47
C ALA A 256 -3.52 -20.46 4.71
N MET A 257 -3.92 -19.19 4.56
CA MET A 257 -4.40 -18.37 5.66
C MET A 257 -5.61 -19.00 6.36
N LYS A 258 -6.55 -19.52 5.59
CA LYS A 258 -7.72 -20.24 6.14
C LYS A 258 -7.31 -21.50 6.90
N ALA A 259 -6.38 -22.30 6.35
CA ALA A 259 -5.86 -23.52 6.98
C ALA A 259 -5.13 -23.24 8.29
N GLU A 260 -4.47 -22.06 8.43
CA GLU A 260 -3.87 -21.59 9.67
C GLU A 260 -4.91 -21.01 10.66
N GLY A 261 -6.20 -21.08 10.35
CA GLY A 261 -7.28 -20.50 11.17
C GLY A 261 -7.26 -18.97 11.17
N ARG A 262 -6.76 -18.33 10.11
CA ARG A 262 -6.57 -16.89 9.96
C ARG A 262 -7.23 -16.42 8.67
N THR A 263 -8.53 -16.72 8.50
CA THR A 263 -9.29 -16.35 7.31
C THR A 263 -9.15 -14.86 7.02
N PHE A 264 -8.59 -14.51 5.87
CA PHE A 264 -8.34 -13.12 5.51
C PHE A 264 -9.55 -12.53 4.78
N LYS A 265 -10.11 -11.44 5.30
CA LYS A 265 -11.13 -10.64 4.65
C LYS A 265 -10.65 -9.20 4.49
N GLY A 266 -10.83 -8.61 3.29
CA GLY A 266 -10.39 -7.24 3.05
C GLY A 266 -9.67 -7.07 1.72
N CYS A 267 -8.72 -6.14 1.67
CA CYS A 267 -7.80 -5.93 0.56
C CYS A 267 -6.47 -6.62 0.87
N LEU A 268 -6.15 -7.68 0.13
CA LEU A 268 -4.84 -8.33 0.20
C LEU A 268 -3.98 -7.84 -0.98
N TYR A 269 -2.87 -7.23 -0.68
CA TYR A 269 -1.90 -6.75 -1.66
C TYR A 269 -0.78 -7.77 -1.81
N PHE A 270 -0.50 -8.12 -3.04
CA PHE A 270 0.61 -8.98 -3.46
C PHE A 270 1.69 -8.13 -4.13
N GLY A 271 2.85 -8.00 -3.49
CA GLY A 271 4.07 -7.49 -4.13
C GLY A 271 4.79 -8.66 -4.81
N LEU A 272 4.95 -8.58 -6.11
CA LEU A 272 5.48 -9.66 -6.94
C LEU A 272 6.74 -9.23 -7.66
N MET A 273 7.70 -10.16 -7.83
CA MET A 273 8.79 -10.07 -8.79
C MET A 273 8.55 -11.07 -9.91
N LEU A 274 8.58 -10.61 -11.16
CA LEU A 274 8.49 -11.48 -12.33
C LEU A 274 9.89 -11.94 -12.71
N THR A 275 10.32 -13.07 -12.17
CA THR A 275 11.63 -13.66 -12.44
C THR A 275 11.60 -14.53 -13.68
N GLU A 276 12.77 -14.96 -14.19
CA GLU A 276 12.86 -15.91 -15.31
C GLU A 276 12.16 -17.25 -15.01
N SER A 277 12.14 -17.66 -13.73
CA SER A 277 11.45 -18.88 -13.31
C SER A 277 9.93 -18.69 -13.11
N GLY A 278 9.45 -17.47 -13.15
CA GLY A 278 8.04 -17.10 -12.98
C GLY A 278 7.81 -16.08 -11.85
N PRO A 279 6.54 -15.80 -11.52
CA PRO A 279 6.20 -14.85 -10.48
C PRO A 279 6.59 -15.39 -9.10
N LYS A 280 7.23 -14.55 -8.28
CA LYS A 280 7.55 -14.83 -6.86
C LYS A 280 7.02 -13.70 -5.99
N VAL A 281 6.51 -14.04 -4.82
CA VAL A 281 6.06 -13.05 -3.83
C VAL A 281 7.27 -12.40 -3.17
N ILE A 282 7.31 -11.06 -3.20
CA ILE A 282 8.28 -10.24 -2.47
C ILE A 282 7.76 -9.98 -1.05
N GLU A 283 6.48 -9.59 -0.96
CA GLU A 283 5.80 -9.23 0.28
C GLU A 283 4.28 -9.29 0.12
N TYR A 284 3.60 -9.36 1.25
CA TYR A 284 2.17 -9.10 1.36
C TYR A 284 1.93 -7.81 2.13
N ASN A 285 0.83 -7.11 1.80
CA ASN A 285 0.28 -6.10 2.68
C ASN A 285 -1.21 -6.41 2.92
N CYS A 286 -1.66 -6.20 4.14
CA CYS A 286 -3.01 -6.57 4.59
C CYS A 286 -4.06 -5.46 4.35
N ARG A 287 -3.77 -4.54 3.44
CA ARG A 287 -4.52 -3.31 3.19
C ARG A 287 -4.23 -2.77 1.79
N PHE A 288 -4.97 -1.75 1.40
CA PHE A 288 -4.69 -0.99 0.18
C PHE A 288 -3.28 -0.38 0.17
N GLY A 289 -2.65 -0.32 -1.02
CA GLY A 289 -1.34 0.32 -1.21
C GLY A 289 -1.40 1.85 -1.25
N ASP A 290 -0.27 2.49 -1.12
CA ASP A 290 -0.11 3.93 -1.26
C ASP A 290 1.24 4.23 -1.96
N PRO A 291 1.27 4.58 -3.27
CA PRO A 291 0.20 5.24 -4.01
C PRO A 291 -0.65 4.36 -4.95
N GLU A 292 -0.65 3.05 -4.86
CA GLU A 292 -1.40 2.18 -5.79
C GLU A 292 -2.91 2.44 -5.77
N THR A 293 -3.47 2.73 -4.59
CA THR A 293 -4.90 3.05 -4.44
C THR A 293 -5.32 4.22 -5.31
N GLN A 294 -4.45 5.22 -5.47
CA GLN A 294 -4.69 6.43 -6.25
C GLN A 294 -4.77 6.18 -7.78
N VAL A 295 -4.41 4.98 -8.24
CA VAL A 295 -4.59 4.58 -9.65
C VAL A 295 -5.60 3.46 -9.81
N VAL A 296 -5.71 2.55 -8.85
CA VAL A 296 -6.60 1.38 -8.97
C VAL A 296 -8.06 1.76 -8.74
N LEU A 297 -8.36 2.55 -7.71
CA LEU A 297 -9.75 2.95 -7.41
C LEU A 297 -10.38 3.87 -8.45
N PRO A 298 -9.68 4.83 -9.09
CA PRO A 298 -10.23 5.58 -10.22
C PRO A 298 -10.63 4.72 -11.43
N LEU A 299 -10.01 3.54 -11.57
CA LEU A 299 -10.35 2.56 -12.60
C LEU A 299 -11.51 1.63 -12.19
N LEU A 300 -11.88 1.55 -10.93
CA LEU A 300 -13.01 0.76 -10.47
C LEU A 300 -14.33 1.38 -10.94
N GLU A 301 -15.14 0.63 -11.72
CA GLU A 301 -16.49 1.03 -12.14
C GLU A 301 -17.54 0.64 -11.10
N SER A 302 -17.38 -0.51 -10.48
CA SER A 302 -18.31 -0.99 -9.46
C SER A 302 -18.33 -0.07 -8.24
N ASP A 303 -19.46 0.00 -7.56
CA ASP A 303 -19.59 0.73 -6.29
C ASP A 303 -18.67 0.09 -5.24
N LEU A 304 -17.69 0.86 -4.75
CA LEU A 304 -16.70 0.39 -3.79
C LEU A 304 -17.34 -0.05 -2.48
N PHE A 305 -18.38 0.65 -2.03
CA PHE A 305 -19.06 0.31 -0.77
C PHE A 305 -19.79 -1.02 -0.87
N THR A 306 -20.47 -1.26 -1.99
CA THR A 306 -21.11 -2.55 -2.28
C THR A 306 -20.09 -3.70 -2.28
N VAL A 307 -18.93 -3.50 -2.91
CA VAL A 307 -17.86 -4.52 -2.92
C VAL A 307 -17.31 -4.75 -1.51
N MET A 308 -17.06 -3.69 -0.74
CA MET A 308 -16.55 -3.81 0.64
C MET A 308 -17.54 -4.57 1.55
N ARG A 309 -18.83 -4.29 1.42
CA ARG A 309 -19.87 -5.06 2.14
C ARG A 309 -19.88 -6.52 1.74
N ALA A 310 -19.80 -6.81 0.45
CA ALA A 310 -19.75 -8.20 -0.04
C ALA A 310 -18.55 -8.98 0.52
N VAL A 311 -17.42 -8.32 0.69
CA VAL A 311 -16.23 -8.90 1.36
C VAL A 311 -16.54 -9.22 2.82
N THR A 312 -17.11 -8.28 3.57
CA THR A 312 -17.45 -8.46 4.99
C THR A 312 -18.48 -9.57 5.19
N ASP A 313 -19.53 -9.57 4.36
CA ASP A 313 -20.67 -10.49 4.43
C ASP A 313 -20.36 -11.90 3.86
N GLY A 314 -19.20 -12.09 3.19
CA GLY A 314 -18.84 -13.37 2.56
C GLY A 314 -19.66 -13.68 1.30
N THR A 315 -20.08 -12.65 0.57
CA THR A 315 -20.90 -12.75 -0.64
C THR A 315 -20.19 -12.29 -1.90
N LEU A 316 -18.87 -12.13 -1.84
CA LEU A 316 -18.05 -11.62 -2.94
C LEU A 316 -18.18 -12.45 -4.22
N SER A 317 -18.39 -13.78 -4.11
CA SER A 317 -18.62 -14.67 -5.26
C SER A 317 -19.89 -14.35 -6.05
N LYS A 318 -20.82 -13.58 -5.46
CA LYS A 318 -22.09 -13.18 -6.09
C LYS A 318 -22.07 -11.71 -6.53
N THR A 319 -20.96 -11.03 -6.32
CA THR A 319 -20.83 -9.59 -6.58
C THR A 319 -19.97 -9.37 -7.82
N GLU A 320 -20.52 -8.67 -8.80
CA GLU A 320 -19.77 -8.30 -9.99
C GLU A 320 -18.84 -7.13 -9.70
N VAL A 321 -17.54 -7.30 -9.99
CA VAL A 321 -16.53 -6.26 -9.83
C VAL A 321 -15.94 -5.94 -11.21
N LYS A 322 -16.18 -4.72 -11.67
CA LYS A 322 -15.77 -4.23 -13.00
C LYS A 322 -14.76 -3.10 -12.89
N PHE A 323 -13.85 -3.07 -13.85
CA PHE A 323 -12.86 -1.99 -14.01
C PHE A 323 -12.95 -1.40 -15.40
N LYS A 324 -12.69 -0.11 -15.53
CA LYS A 324 -12.63 0.63 -16.80
C LYS A 324 -11.52 0.06 -17.68
N ASN A 325 -11.80 -0.03 -18.96
CA ASN A 325 -10.77 -0.28 -19.97
C ASN A 325 -10.00 1.04 -20.26
N ALA A 326 -9.19 1.45 -19.31
CA ALA A 326 -8.43 2.69 -19.34
C ALA A 326 -7.11 2.52 -18.58
N SER A 327 -6.27 3.53 -18.57
CA SER A 327 -5.04 3.60 -17.79
C SER A 327 -5.13 4.72 -16.76
N ALA A 328 -4.40 4.55 -15.65
CA ALA A 328 -4.26 5.57 -14.62
C ALA A 328 -2.79 5.77 -14.27
N ALA A 329 -2.40 7.01 -13.97
CA ALA A 329 -1.05 7.35 -13.50
C ALA A 329 -1.16 8.33 -12.33
N CYS A 330 -0.40 8.09 -11.28
CA CYS A 330 -0.27 8.98 -10.13
C CYS A 330 1.18 9.40 -9.98
N VAL A 331 1.43 10.71 -9.93
CA VAL A 331 2.75 11.30 -9.63
C VAL A 331 2.72 11.87 -8.22
N ILE A 332 3.63 11.43 -7.37
CA ILE A 332 3.76 11.94 -6.00
C ILE A 332 4.62 13.19 -5.99
N MET A 333 4.09 14.28 -5.43
CA MET A 333 4.84 15.48 -5.10
C MET A 333 5.24 15.42 -3.63
N ALA A 334 6.55 15.49 -3.38
CA ALA A 334 7.16 15.34 -2.08
C ALA A 334 7.92 16.60 -1.67
N SER A 335 8.16 16.76 -0.36
CA SER A 335 9.11 17.73 0.16
C SER A 335 10.53 17.32 -0.18
N SER A 336 11.34 18.24 -0.70
CA SER A 336 12.75 17.97 -1.03
C SER A 336 13.51 17.44 0.19
N GLY A 337 14.30 16.39 -0.01
CA GLY A 337 15.00 15.66 1.05
C GLY A 337 14.29 14.40 1.51
N TYR A 338 13.01 14.19 1.18
CA TYR A 338 12.32 12.93 1.43
C TYR A 338 13.02 11.75 0.71
N PRO A 339 13.19 10.56 1.33
CA PRO A 339 12.62 10.05 2.58
C PRO A 339 13.44 10.35 3.84
N GLN A 340 14.51 11.13 3.74
CA GLN A 340 15.35 11.54 4.87
C GLN A 340 14.80 12.81 5.55
N LYS A 341 15.68 13.76 5.91
CA LYS A 341 15.29 15.02 6.52
C LYS A 341 14.75 15.99 5.48
N TYR A 342 13.58 16.54 5.73
CA TYR A 342 12.93 17.53 4.88
C TYR A 342 12.33 18.66 5.72
N GLU A 343 12.16 19.83 5.10
CA GLU A 343 11.45 20.95 5.69
C GLU A 343 9.96 20.90 5.29
N SER A 344 9.11 21.45 6.14
CA SER A 344 7.66 21.55 5.92
C SER A 344 7.12 22.91 6.39
N GLY A 345 5.82 23.16 6.25
CA GLY A 345 5.19 24.42 6.62
C GLY A 345 5.16 25.43 5.46
N PHE A 346 5.46 25.01 4.25
CA PHE A 346 5.38 25.86 3.06
C PHE A 346 3.96 25.89 2.51
N GLU A 347 3.53 27.07 2.03
CA GLU A 347 2.23 27.25 1.39
C GLU A 347 2.13 26.35 0.15
N LEU A 348 1.00 25.63 0.05
CA LEU A 348 0.67 24.71 -1.04
C LEU A 348 -0.45 25.32 -1.85
N GLU A 349 -0.18 25.63 -3.11
CA GLU A 349 -1.14 26.15 -4.07
C GLU A 349 -1.58 25.05 -5.04
N ILE A 350 -2.88 24.88 -5.20
CA ILE A 350 -3.49 23.91 -6.12
C ILE A 350 -4.48 24.66 -7.00
N ASP A 351 -4.24 24.69 -8.31
CA ASP A 351 -5.19 25.23 -9.27
C ASP A 351 -6.55 24.50 -9.13
N PRO A 352 -7.66 25.24 -8.95
CA PRO A 352 -8.99 24.64 -8.82
C PRO A 352 -9.34 23.66 -9.95
N ALA A 353 -8.85 23.87 -11.15
CA ALA A 353 -9.09 23.01 -12.32
C ALA A 353 -8.55 21.57 -12.15
N VAL A 354 -7.56 21.36 -11.26
CA VAL A 354 -6.97 20.03 -11.03
C VAL A 354 -7.29 19.44 -9.64
N LYS A 355 -8.02 20.17 -8.81
CA LYS A 355 -8.31 19.78 -7.42
C LYS A 355 -8.96 18.38 -7.33
N SER A 356 -9.86 18.03 -8.24
CA SER A 356 -10.51 16.71 -8.31
C SER A 356 -9.53 15.55 -8.56
N SER A 357 -8.37 15.84 -9.18
CA SER A 357 -7.33 14.88 -9.53
C SER A 357 -6.25 14.73 -8.44
N VAL A 358 -6.40 15.44 -7.31
CA VAL A 358 -5.38 15.49 -6.25
C VAL A 358 -5.83 14.67 -5.06
N TYR A 359 -4.90 13.86 -4.54
CA TYR A 359 -5.03 13.13 -3.29
C TYR A 359 -4.02 13.71 -2.29
N ILE A 360 -4.51 14.48 -1.33
CA ILE A 360 -3.65 15.11 -0.32
C ILE A 360 -3.27 14.08 0.74
N ALA A 361 -1.99 14.03 1.09
CA ALA A 361 -1.41 13.17 2.10
C ALA A 361 -0.78 13.99 3.24
N GLY A 362 0.41 14.54 3.01
CA GLY A 362 1.18 15.27 4.01
C GLY A 362 0.95 16.78 3.93
N ALA A 363 -0.27 17.25 4.17
CA ALA A 363 -0.57 18.66 4.28
C ALA A 363 -1.51 18.97 5.46
N LYS A 364 -1.53 20.23 5.93
CA LYS A 364 -2.40 20.73 7.01
C LYS A 364 -2.94 22.11 6.70
N LEU A 365 -4.07 22.46 7.28
CA LEU A 365 -4.59 23.81 7.26
C LEU A 365 -3.97 24.67 8.38
N SER A 366 -3.70 25.92 8.07
CA SER A 366 -3.29 26.95 9.02
C SER A 366 -4.02 28.25 8.65
N GLY A 367 -5.11 28.55 9.35
CA GLY A 367 -6.13 29.51 8.87
C GLY A 367 -6.71 29.03 7.55
N ASP A 368 -6.73 29.92 6.55
CA ASP A 368 -7.22 29.62 5.20
C ASP A 368 -6.15 29.05 4.26
N LYS A 369 -4.91 28.88 4.76
CA LYS A 369 -3.79 28.40 3.95
C LYS A 369 -3.56 26.92 4.13
N LEU A 370 -3.31 26.24 3.00
CA LEU A 370 -2.85 24.87 2.98
C LEU A 370 -1.32 24.86 3.05
N LEU A 371 -0.75 24.14 4.01
CA LEU A 371 0.70 24.06 4.23
C LEU A 371 1.19 22.61 4.12
N THR A 372 2.40 22.42 3.60
CA THR A 372 3.07 21.12 3.63
C THR A 372 3.31 20.67 5.07
N ALA A 373 3.10 19.37 5.36
CA ALA A 373 3.23 18.79 6.70
C ALA A 373 3.85 17.38 6.70
N GLY A 374 4.27 16.87 5.54
CA GLY A 374 4.82 15.52 5.42
C GLY A 374 5.85 15.40 4.30
N GLY A 375 6.47 14.23 4.21
CA GLY A 375 7.44 13.90 3.16
C GLY A 375 6.75 13.78 1.79
N ARG A 376 5.79 12.85 1.64
CA ARG A 376 4.88 12.82 0.50
C ARG A 376 3.74 13.78 0.80
N VAL A 377 3.64 14.86 0.02
CA VAL A 377 2.67 15.93 0.26
C VAL A 377 1.32 15.61 -0.37
N LEU A 378 1.34 15.20 -1.64
CA LEU A 378 0.14 14.82 -2.39
C LEU A 378 0.47 13.92 -3.58
N GLY A 379 -0.56 13.21 -4.09
CA GLY A 379 -0.52 12.51 -5.36
C GLY A 379 -1.41 13.20 -6.40
N VAL A 380 -0.94 13.28 -7.64
CA VAL A 380 -1.67 13.85 -8.78
C VAL A 380 -2.00 12.76 -9.76
N THR A 381 -3.28 12.47 -9.95
CA THR A 381 -3.74 11.36 -10.80
C THR A 381 -4.41 11.83 -12.07
N ALA A 382 -4.16 11.09 -13.15
CA ALA A 382 -4.91 11.16 -14.38
C ALA A 382 -5.44 9.78 -14.78
N VAL A 383 -6.54 9.75 -15.52
CA VAL A 383 -7.13 8.55 -16.11
C VAL A 383 -7.46 8.87 -17.56
N GLU A 384 -6.89 8.11 -18.49
CA GLU A 384 -7.07 8.28 -19.92
C GLU A 384 -7.16 6.91 -20.61
N PRO A 385 -7.65 6.82 -21.85
CA PRO A 385 -7.73 5.53 -22.55
C PRO A 385 -6.38 4.85 -22.80
N THR A 386 -5.29 5.61 -22.91
CA THR A 386 -3.95 5.06 -23.15
C THR A 386 -2.97 5.42 -22.04
N LEU A 387 -1.97 4.58 -21.84
CA LEU A 387 -0.94 4.81 -20.81
C LEU A 387 -0.12 6.06 -21.12
N GLU A 388 0.23 6.27 -22.38
CA GLU A 388 0.96 7.45 -22.86
C GLU A 388 0.20 8.75 -22.56
N GLY A 389 -1.08 8.79 -22.95
CA GLY A 389 -1.97 9.94 -22.70
C GLY A 389 -2.14 10.19 -21.20
N THR A 390 -2.29 9.13 -20.42
CA THR A 390 -2.45 9.21 -18.97
C THR A 390 -1.23 9.82 -18.28
N ILE A 391 -0.02 9.36 -18.63
CA ILE A 391 1.23 9.88 -18.07
C ILE A 391 1.38 11.36 -18.44
N ALA A 392 1.18 11.71 -19.71
CA ALA A 392 1.24 13.11 -20.16
C ALA A 392 0.24 13.99 -19.39
N ALA A 393 -1.01 13.55 -19.26
CA ALA A 393 -2.05 14.28 -18.54
C ALA A 393 -1.73 14.44 -17.04
N ALA A 394 -1.13 13.44 -16.40
CA ALA A 394 -0.70 13.54 -15.01
C ALA A 394 0.35 14.63 -14.82
N TYR A 395 1.37 14.67 -15.67
CA TYR A 395 2.42 15.70 -15.61
C TYR A 395 1.90 17.11 -15.96
N GLU A 396 0.95 17.25 -16.89
CA GLU A 396 0.32 18.55 -17.14
C GLU A 396 -0.45 19.06 -15.92
N LYS A 397 -1.09 18.18 -15.17
CA LYS A 397 -1.75 18.54 -13.91
C LYS A 397 -0.74 18.89 -12.80
N VAL A 398 0.38 18.19 -12.71
CA VAL A 398 1.46 18.49 -11.75
C VAL A 398 1.96 19.92 -11.90
N LYS A 399 2.09 20.44 -13.13
CA LYS A 399 2.52 21.82 -13.39
C LYS A 399 1.60 22.91 -12.81
N LYS A 400 0.36 22.54 -12.47
CA LYS A 400 -0.67 23.42 -11.88
C LYS A 400 -0.68 23.40 -10.34
N ILE A 401 0.35 22.83 -9.75
CA ILE A 401 0.49 22.70 -8.29
C ILE A 401 1.87 23.19 -7.90
N SER A 402 1.96 24.03 -6.87
CA SER A 402 3.22 24.58 -6.41
C SER A 402 3.31 24.64 -4.89
N PHE A 403 4.50 24.40 -4.39
CA PHE A 403 4.95 24.73 -3.04
C PHE A 403 6.48 24.83 -3.03
N LYS A 404 7.02 25.61 -2.10
CA LYS A 404 8.48 25.75 -1.95
C LYS A 404 9.11 24.38 -1.66
N ASN A 405 10.20 24.07 -2.33
CA ASN A 405 10.93 22.80 -2.23
C ASN A 405 10.13 21.59 -2.73
N ALA A 406 9.16 21.76 -3.64
CA ALA A 406 8.47 20.66 -4.29
C ALA A 406 9.46 19.80 -5.07
N TYR A 407 9.38 18.50 -4.87
CA TYR A 407 10.12 17.49 -5.62
C TYR A 407 9.17 16.40 -6.13
N TYR A 408 9.34 15.99 -7.36
CA TYR A 408 8.67 14.82 -7.94
C TYR A 408 9.56 14.19 -9.02
N ARG A 409 9.43 12.90 -9.20
CA ARG A 409 10.13 12.17 -10.28
C ARG A 409 9.55 12.54 -11.64
N LYS A 410 10.42 12.73 -12.64
CA LYS A 410 10.05 13.09 -14.01
C LYS A 410 9.91 11.88 -14.94
N ASP A 411 10.17 10.68 -14.42
CA ASP A 411 10.25 9.43 -15.18
C ASP A 411 9.19 8.40 -14.79
N ILE A 412 8.14 8.81 -14.02
CA ILE A 412 7.03 7.92 -13.64
C ILE A 412 6.36 7.37 -14.92
N GLY A 413 6.29 6.03 -15.01
CA GLY A 413 5.73 5.33 -16.16
C GLY A 413 6.68 5.12 -17.33
N THR A 414 7.88 5.70 -17.34
CA THR A 414 8.84 5.53 -18.45
C THR A 414 9.20 4.06 -18.68
N ARG A 415 9.39 3.28 -17.62
CA ARG A 415 9.65 1.84 -17.75
C ARG A 415 8.46 1.09 -18.34
N ALA A 416 7.25 1.49 -17.97
CA ALA A 416 6.03 0.89 -18.50
C ALA A 416 5.85 1.17 -19.99
N LEU A 417 6.18 2.37 -20.46
CA LEU A 417 6.16 2.71 -21.89
C LEU A 417 7.18 1.88 -22.67
N LYS A 418 8.43 1.81 -22.20
CA LYS A 418 9.48 0.98 -22.83
C LYS A 418 9.10 -0.50 -22.91
N ALA A 419 8.42 -1.03 -21.90
CA ALA A 419 7.95 -2.42 -21.91
C ALA A 419 6.91 -2.69 -23.00
N ARG A 420 6.13 -1.68 -23.40
CA ARG A 420 5.16 -1.80 -24.51
C ARG A 420 5.82 -1.69 -25.88
N GLU A 421 6.89 -0.89 -25.99
CA GLU A 421 7.63 -0.71 -27.26
C GLU A 421 8.49 -1.94 -27.60
N GLY A 422 8.99 -2.65 -26.59
CA GLY A 422 9.81 -3.87 -26.77
C GLY A 422 9.01 -5.13 -27.07
N LYS A 423 7.72 -5.00 -27.27
CA LYS A 423 6.82 -6.03 -27.78
C LYS A 423 6.47 -5.77 -29.24
#